data_25e52e17f640d64cb9081dae5be33709
#
_entry.id   25e52e17f640d64cb9081dae5be33709
#
_cell.length_a   1.000
_cell.length_b   1.000
_cell.length_c   1.000
_cell.angle_alpha   90.00
_cell.angle_beta   90.00
_cell.angle_gamma   90.00
#
_symmetry.space_group_name_H-M   'P 1'
#
loop_
_entity.id
_entity.type
_entity.pdbx_description
1 polymer ?
#
loop_
_entity_poly.entity_id
_entity_poly.type
_entity_poly.pdbx_seq_one_letter_code
_entity_poly.pdbx_strand_id
1 'polypeptide(L)'
;GSEALAESVQVTLNAAVNPGNEKSRKVIDKSVYLMKNISCPAVLVECGFLSNAEEAARLCETDYQRKLAVTVAAGFLAGLAGGQAAA
;
A
#
# COMPACT_ATOMS: atom_id res chain seq x y z
N GLY A 1 -8.88 -11.80 -2.63
CA GLY A 1 -9.41 -10.51 -2.64
C GLY A 1 -8.53 -9.42 -2.07
N SER A 2 -9.13 -8.59 -1.26
CA SER A 2 -8.43 -7.40 -0.74
C SER A 2 -7.22 -7.72 0.14
N GLU A 3 -7.28 -8.80 0.92
CA GLU A 3 -6.17 -9.17 1.79
C GLU A 3 -4.92 -9.57 1.01
N ALA A 4 -5.09 -10.36 -0.05
CA ALA A 4 -3.97 -10.77 -0.89
C ALA A 4 -3.37 -9.57 -1.62
N LEU A 5 -4.22 -8.67 -2.09
CA LEU A 5 -3.82 -7.44 -2.76
C LEU A 5 -3.04 -6.52 -1.80
N ALA A 6 -3.54 -6.35 -0.59
CA ALA A 6 -2.88 -5.54 0.45
C ALA A 6 -1.53 -6.12 0.82
N GLU A 7 -1.42 -7.44 0.95
CA GLU A 7 -0.16 -8.10 1.27
C GLU A 7 0.86 -7.89 0.15
N SER A 8 0.45 -8.03 -1.10
CA SER A 8 1.34 -7.80 -2.25
C SER A 8 1.87 -6.38 -2.27
N VAL A 9 1.02 -5.38 -2.06
CA VAL A 9 1.43 -3.98 -2.01
C VAL A 9 2.38 -3.74 -0.83
N GLN A 10 2.08 -4.30 0.35
CA GLN A 10 2.90 -4.10 1.53
C GLN A 10 4.29 -4.73 1.37
N VAL A 11 4.37 -5.94 0.84
CA VAL A 11 5.65 -6.62 0.59
C VAL A 11 6.50 -5.81 -0.39
N THR A 12 5.89 -5.31 -1.45
CA THR A 12 6.58 -4.50 -2.46
C THR A 12 7.09 -3.17 -1.86
N LEU A 13 6.27 -2.51 -1.05
CA LEU A 13 6.65 -1.29 -0.35
C LEU A 13 7.78 -1.53 0.64
N ASN A 14 7.72 -2.62 1.40
CA ASN A 14 8.76 -2.94 2.37
C ASN A 14 10.12 -3.14 1.68
N ALA A 15 10.13 -3.84 0.55
CA ALA A 15 11.36 -4.08 -0.21
C ALA A 15 11.94 -2.78 -0.78
N ALA A 16 11.09 -1.89 -1.27
CA ALA A 16 11.53 -0.69 -1.97
C ALA A 16 11.80 0.51 -1.06
N VAL A 17 10.97 0.73 -0.03
CA VAL A 17 11.01 1.96 0.77
C VAL A 17 11.19 1.75 2.27
N ASN A 18 11.00 0.52 2.77
CA ASN A 18 11.13 0.22 4.20
C ASN A 18 12.16 -0.88 4.50
N PRO A 19 13.32 -0.93 3.82
CA PRO A 19 14.31 -1.98 4.12
C PRO A 19 14.81 -1.84 5.55
N GLY A 20 14.77 -2.94 6.31
CA GLY A 20 15.15 -2.92 7.71
C GLY A 20 14.11 -2.35 8.67
N ASN A 21 12.98 -1.89 8.16
CA ASN A 21 11.88 -1.33 8.95
C ASN A 21 10.53 -1.73 8.34
N GLU A 22 10.38 -3.00 8.10
CA GLU A 22 9.21 -3.55 7.42
C GLU A 22 7.93 -3.29 8.22
N LYS A 23 6.86 -3.01 7.50
CA LYS A 23 5.53 -2.78 8.04
C LYS A 23 4.63 -3.96 7.72
N SER A 24 3.55 -4.10 8.47
CA SER A 24 2.52 -5.11 8.23
C SER A 24 1.22 -4.45 7.81
N ARG A 25 0.50 -5.11 6.91
CA ARG A 25 -0.84 -4.66 6.58
C ARG A 25 -1.78 -4.81 7.78
N LYS A 26 -2.83 -4.03 7.78
CA LYS A 26 -3.86 -4.10 8.83
C LYS A 26 -5.23 -4.29 8.20
N VAL A 27 -6.13 -4.91 8.93
CA VAL A 27 -7.54 -4.95 8.54
C VAL A 27 -8.11 -3.55 8.70
N ILE A 28 -8.82 -3.09 7.67
CA ILE A 28 -9.37 -1.75 7.67
C ILE A 28 -10.56 -1.66 8.61
N ASP A 29 -10.68 -0.54 9.29
CA ASP A 29 -11.83 -0.22 10.13
C ASP A 29 -13.05 -0.02 9.24
N LYS A 30 -14.15 -0.66 9.59
CA LYS A 30 -15.43 -0.56 8.86
C LYS A 30 -16.03 0.84 8.89
N SER A 31 -15.50 1.74 9.72
CA SER A 31 -15.93 3.13 9.75
C SER A 31 -15.50 3.93 8.53
N VAL A 32 -14.53 3.43 7.75
CA VAL A 32 -14.08 4.09 6.52
C VAL A 32 -15.16 3.95 5.45
N TYR A 33 -15.83 5.05 5.15
CA TYR A 33 -17.01 5.07 4.30
C TYR A 33 -16.78 4.45 2.91
N LEU A 34 -15.69 4.83 2.24
CA LEU A 34 -15.39 4.34 0.89
C LEU A 34 -15.25 2.82 0.86
N MET A 35 -14.52 2.26 1.81
CA MET A 35 -14.27 0.81 1.86
C MET A 35 -15.52 0.02 2.21
N LYS A 36 -16.40 0.63 2.98
CA LYS A 36 -17.66 0.05 3.42
C LYS A 36 -18.66 -0.15 2.27
N ASN A 37 -18.56 0.70 1.25
CA ASN A 37 -19.52 0.75 0.14
C ASN A 37 -18.95 0.21 -1.19
N ILE A 38 -17.76 -0.40 -1.16
CA ILE A 38 -17.14 -0.97 -2.33
C ILE A 38 -17.37 -2.48 -2.36
N SER A 39 -17.79 -2.99 -3.51
CA SER A 39 -18.06 -4.42 -3.71
C SER A 39 -16.88 -5.17 -4.36
N CYS A 40 -15.87 -4.46 -4.85
CA CYS A 40 -14.66 -5.05 -5.44
C CYS A 40 -13.50 -5.08 -4.43
N PRO A 41 -12.47 -5.90 -4.67
CA PRO A 41 -11.25 -5.84 -3.86
C PRO A 41 -10.67 -4.44 -3.84
N ALA A 42 -10.27 -3.97 -2.65
CA ALA A 42 -9.75 -2.63 -2.47
C ALA A 42 -8.76 -2.57 -1.32
N VAL A 43 -7.82 -1.63 -1.39
CA VAL A 43 -6.83 -1.36 -0.35
C VAL A 43 -6.69 0.14 -0.13
N LEU A 44 -6.43 0.51 1.12
CA LEU A 44 -6.05 1.87 1.50
C LEU A 44 -4.55 1.88 1.77
N VAL A 45 -3.81 2.74 1.07
CA VAL A 45 -2.37 2.87 1.25
C VAL A 45 -2.08 4.16 2.01
N GLU A 46 -1.49 4.03 3.20
CA GLU A 46 -1.04 5.16 4.00
C GLU A 46 0.47 5.32 3.80
N CYS A 47 0.88 6.40 3.13
CA CYS A 47 2.27 6.60 2.72
C CYS A 47 3.16 7.16 3.83
N GLY A 48 2.58 7.66 4.91
CA GLY A 48 3.30 8.20 6.06
C GLY A 48 2.41 9.14 6.87
N PHE A 49 2.88 9.49 8.05
CA PHE A 49 2.15 10.38 8.95
C PHE A 49 2.77 11.78 8.95
N LEU A 50 1.96 12.79 8.73
CA LEU A 50 2.42 14.18 8.75
C LEU A 50 2.90 14.64 10.14
N SER A 51 2.44 13.95 11.19
CA SER A 51 2.90 14.21 12.56
C SER A 51 4.34 13.73 12.82
N ASN A 52 4.88 12.88 11.95
CA ASN A 52 6.28 12.44 12.01
C ASN A 52 7.11 13.32 11.07
N ALA A 53 8.06 14.07 11.62
CA ALA A 53 8.85 15.05 10.84
C ALA A 53 9.64 14.41 9.70
N GLU A 54 10.23 13.23 9.92
CA GLU A 54 10.99 12.53 8.88
C GLU A 54 10.09 12.04 7.77
N GLU A 55 8.94 11.47 8.11
CA GLU A 55 7.96 11.00 7.12
C GLU A 55 7.38 12.16 6.34
N ALA A 56 7.04 13.25 7.02
CA ALA A 56 6.52 14.45 6.36
C ALA A 56 7.54 15.03 5.37
N ALA A 57 8.81 15.08 5.76
CA ALA A 57 9.87 15.59 4.89
C ALA A 57 10.02 14.71 3.64
N ARG A 58 10.00 13.39 3.78
CA ARG A 58 10.08 12.48 2.63
C ARG A 58 8.89 12.61 1.70
N LEU A 59 7.70 12.77 2.25
CA LEU A 59 6.47 12.93 1.44
C LEU A 59 6.48 14.20 0.60
N CYS A 60 7.29 15.20 0.97
CA CYS A 60 7.45 16.42 0.19
C CYS A 60 8.48 16.30 -0.94
N GLU A 61 9.24 15.22 -0.99
CA GLU A 61 10.26 15.03 -2.02
C GLU A 61 9.64 14.40 -3.27
N THR A 62 9.85 15.02 -4.43
CA THR A 62 9.30 14.57 -5.70
C THR A 62 9.76 13.15 -6.07
N ASP A 63 11.05 12.87 -5.90
CA ASP A 63 11.60 11.55 -6.21
C ASP A 63 11.00 10.47 -5.32
N TYR A 64 10.78 10.77 -4.04
CA TYR A 64 10.14 9.84 -3.11
C TYR A 64 8.68 9.59 -3.50
N GLN A 65 7.95 10.64 -3.88
CA GLN A 65 6.57 10.52 -4.34
C GLN A 65 6.47 9.62 -5.57
N ARG A 66 7.37 9.80 -6.55
CA ARG A 66 7.43 8.95 -7.75
C ARG A 66 7.73 7.51 -7.40
N LYS A 67 8.68 7.29 -6.52
CA LYS A 67 9.05 5.95 -6.05
C LYS A 67 7.88 5.24 -5.39
N LEU A 68 7.14 5.94 -4.52
CA LEU A 68 5.94 5.40 -3.89
C LEU A 68 4.89 5.02 -4.92
N ALA A 69 4.62 5.90 -5.88
CA ALA A 69 3.59 5.67 -6.90
C ALA A 69 3.91 4.43 -7.74
N VAL A 70 5.14 4.32 -8.22
CA VAL A 70 5.59 3.18 -9.03
C VAL A 70 5.56 1.89 -8.21
N THR A 71 5.99 1.96 -6.96
CA THR A 71 6.04 0.80 -6.06
C THR A 71 4.64 0.28 -5.74
N VAL A 72 3.70 1.18 -5.44
CA VAL A 72 2.31 0.81 -5.18
C VAL A 72 1.69 0.18 -6.43
N ALA A 73 1.90 0.77 -7.60
CA ALA A 73 1.40 0.23 -8.85
C ALA A 73 1.96 -1.17 -9.14
N ALA A 74 3.25 -1.37 -8.93
CA ALA A 74 3.89 -2.68 -9.13
C ALA A 74 3.32 -3.73 -8.17
N GLY A 75 3.16 -3.39 -6.90
CA GLY A 75 2.57 -4.28 -5.89
C GLY A 75 1.13 -4.63 -6.19
N PHE A 76 0.36 -3.67 -6.65
CA PHE A 76 -1.03 -3.87 -7.05
C PHE A 76 -1.13 -4.82 -8.24
N LEU A 77 -0.33 -4.59 -9.29
CA LEU A 77 -0.34 -5.45 -10.48
C LEU A 77 0.12 -6.87 -10.16
N ALA A 78 1.13 -7.03 -9.33
CA ALA A 78 1.60 -8.34 -8.88
C ALA A 78 0.51 -9.07 -8.10
N GLY A 79 -0.21 -8.36 -7.24
CA GLY A 79 -1.31 -8.93 -6.47
C GLY A 79 -2.48 -9.37 -7.35
N LEU A 80 -2.82 -8.60 -8.37
CA LEU A 80 -3.85 -8.98 -9.34
C LEU A 80 -3.43 -10.21 -10.15
N ALA A 81 -2.19 -10.25 -10.62
CA ALA A 81 -1.68 -11.38 -11.38
C ALA A 81 -1.69 -12.66 -10.54
N GLY A 82 -1.29 -12.57 -9.28
CA GLY A 82 -1.34 -13.70 -8.34
C GLY A 82 -2.75 -14.17 -8.09
N GLY A 83 -3.70 -13.27 -7.91
CA GLY A 83 -5.11 -13.59 -7.75
C GLY A 83 -5.69 -14.27 -8.98
N GLN A 84 -5.33 -13.81 -10.17
CA GLN A 84 -5.75 -14.41 -11.43
C GLN A 84 -5.16 -15.81 -11.60
N ALA A 85 -3.89 -15.99 -11.23
CA ALA A 85 -3.23 -17.29 -11.32
C ALA A 85 -3.84 -18.29 -10.34
N ALA A 86 -4.35 -17.82 -9.20
CA ALA A 86 -4.99 -18.67 -8.20
C ALA A 86 -6.42 -19.04 -8.56
N ALA A 87 -7.03 -18.28 -9.44
CA ALA A 87 -8.40 -18.54 -9.89
C ALA A 87 -8.43 -19.65 -10.93
#